data_127c35182760d1e03665b2e9ed07289b
#
_entry.id   127c35182760d1e03665b2e9ed07289b
#
_cell.length_a   1.000
_cell.length_b   1.000
_cell.length_c   1.000
_cell.angle_alpha   90.00
_cell.angle_beta   90.00
_cell.angle_gamma   90.00
#
_symmetry.space_group_name_H-M   'P 1'
#
loop_
_entity.id
_entity.type
_entity.pdbx_description
1 polymer ?
#
loop_
_entity_poly.entity_id
_entity_poly.type
_entity_poly.pdbx_seq_one_letter_code
_entity_poly.pdbx_strand_id
1 'polypeptide(L)'
;MSEFTDYEKKKLLKHFSNTDKSVFAIITPRQVDRGALMSRYSRTDKSMRKIFLDEFLKNKNRGEEFYTRVLLEYGDDSVAELGGGQIAIEGLSNIAVKKIEDRRIGFSYLEKSSRYVSWDKKINGAYKFCREHDIMKSSFADLYVNACNLDFDVYTKNIQPMLKLIRENDSIENYNFKDKSGKNKKFPDLIDKNDIKSEQRIYNAATKAKALDALRSLLPASTLTNVGITGNGRAFEYLLSIMFGSGLSEERELASQIKNELDTTIKSFVRRSNDKYGQVLQKYLNDIKKNSVKLSKLYVSGKPTKGSFVKLVSYEKEKDAINNVISALIYEQSPSIEFSYIQKNIKRIPRTEKIKIINQYAKIRKNRRHRPPRAFEMTDYTFDLLTNYGMFRDFHRHRALTLERQLLTTDHDYHTPNEIVELGIEKEFSECMENSKNVFEKIRRKLPEQAQYVVNFAYNYPYFMKLNLREATHLIELRTVPQGHTDYRRIAQKMYRLIEKKHPILSKILKYVDMTEYELERFESEKRTEEKRKKT
;
A
#
# COMPACT_ATOMS: atom_id res chain seq x y z
N MET A 1 -6.70 36.23 -35.48
CA MET A 1 -6.17 35.26 -36.47
C MET A 1 -5.73 34.00 -35.74
N SER A 2 -5.91 32.84 -36.33
CA SER A 2 -5.45 31.57 -35.73
C SER A 2 -3.91 31.56 -35.70
N GLU A 3 -3.31 31.20 -34.58
CA GLU A 3 -1.84 31.07 -34.44
C GLU A 3 -1.24 30.04 -35.43
N PHE A 4 -2.07 29.10 -35.91
CA PHE A 4 -1.63 27.97 -36.74
C PHE A 4 -2.38 27.89 -38.08
N THR A 5 -1.68 27.49 -39.13
CA THR A 5 -2.25 27.13 -40.44
C THR A 5 -3.03 25.81 -40.33
N ASP A 6 -3.94 25.52 -41.24
CA ASP A 6 -4.73 24.27 -41.24
C ASP A 6 -3.83 23.02 -41.38
N TYR A 7 -2.71 23.12 -42.06
CA TYR A 7 -1.73 22.06 -42.15
C TYR A 7 -1.04 21.80 -40.78
N GLU A 8 -0.66 22.87 -40.08
CA GLU A 8 -0.10 22.76 -38.72
C GLU A 8 -1.11 22.20 -37.72
N LYS A 9 -2.37 22.67 -37.77
CA LYS A 9 -3.45 22.13 -36.93
C LYS A 9 -3.64 20.63 -37.14
N LYS A 10 -3.64 20.14 -38.36
CA LYS A 10 -3.76 18.71 -38.69
C LYS A 10 -2.61 17.89 -38.09
N LYS A 11 -1.40 18.43 -38.04
CA LYS A 11 -0.24 17.81 -37.39
C LYS A 11 -0.38 17.82 -35.87
N LEU A 12 -0.75 18.97 -35.30
CA LEU A 12 -0.89 19.15 -33.86
C LEU A 12 -1.97 18.26 -33.24
N LEU A 13 -3.08 18.03 -33.95
CA LEU A 13 -4.17 17.16 -33.46
C LEU A 13 -3.78 15.69 -33.24
N LYS A 14 -2.63 15.25 -33.75
CA LYS A 14 -2.04 13.93 -33.42
C LYS A 14 -1.36 13.90 -32.06
N HIS A 15 -1.06 15.08 -31.49
CA HIS A 15 -0.24 15.24 -30.28
C HIS A 15 -0.94 16.05 -29.19
N PHE A 16 -1.98 16.81 -29.54
CA PHE A 16 -2.78 17.62 -28.62
C PHE A 16 -4.27 17.42 -28.87
N SER A 17 -5.08 17.49 -27.83
CA SER A 17 -6.52 17.25 -27.90
C SER A 17 -7.30 18.35 -28.67
N ASN A 18 -6.71 19.53 -28.84
CA ASN A 18 -7.24 20.64 -29.65
C ASN A 18 -6.12 21.61 -30.03
N THR A 19 -6.43 22.57 -30.91
CA THR A 19 -5.46 23.58 -31.42
C THR A 19 -5.88 25.03 -31.19
N ASP A 20 -7.06 25.25 -30.65
CA ASP A 20 -7.74 26.55 -30.57
C ASP A 20 -8.09 26.99 -29.14
N LYS A 21 -8.12 26.06 -28.18
CA LYS A 21 -8.47 26.36 -26.78
C LYS A 21 -7.21 26.60 -25.92
N SER A 22 -7.38 27.37 -24.87
CA SER A 22 -6.33 27.60 -23.87
C SER A 22 -6.00 26.37 -23.02
N VAL A 23 -6.97 25.44 -22.86
CA VAL A 23 -6.79 24.17 -22.13
C VAL A 23 -6.82 23.01 -23.11
N PHE A 24 -5.78 22.18 -23.09
CA PHE A 24 -5.63 21.01 -23.95
C PHE A 24 -4.84 19.91 -23.28
N ALA A 25 -5.09 18.66 -23.70
CA ALA A 25 -4.30 17.52 -23.26
C ALA A 25 -3.12 17.27 -24.20
N ILE A 26 -1.99 16.87 -23.66
CA ILE A 26 -0.81 16.39 -24.38
C ILE A 26 -1.00 14.88 -24.58
N ILE A 27 -1.24 14.46 -25.82
CA ILE A 27 -1.51 13.05 -26.19
C ILE A 27 -0.36 12.41 -26.99
N THR A 28 0.76 13.12 -27.15
CA THR A 28 1.95 12.55 -27.80
C THR A 28 2.37 11.24 -27.13
N PRO A 29 2.69 10.16 -27.90
CA PRO A 29 2.88 8.82 -27.33
C PRO A 29 4.10 8.73 -26.39
N ARG A 30 5.21 9.36 -26.76
CA ARG A 30 6.47 9.27 -26.00
C ARG A 30 6.43 10.10 -24.73
N GLN A 31 6.59 9.45 -23.57
CA GLN A 31 6.59 10.12 -22.26
C GLN A 31 7.76 11.10 -22.09
N VAL A 32 8.92 10.75 -22.65
CA VAL A 32 10.12 11.60 -22.65
C VAL A 32 9.83 12.93 -23.38
N ASP A 33 9.16 12.88 -24.53
CA ASP A 33 8.79 14.11 -25.27
C ASP A 33 7.79 14.97 -24.50
N ARG A 34 6.82 14.36 -23.77
CA ARG A 34 5.86 15.09 -22.92
C ARG A 34 6.58 15.92 -21.86
N GLY A 35 7.46 15.28 -21.12
CA GLY A 35 8.18 15.94 -20.04
C GLY A 35 9.17 17.00 -20.55
N ALA A 36 9.92 16.70 -21.62
CA ALA A 36 10.81 17.65 -22.25
C ALA A 36 10.07 18.89 -22.80
N LEU A 37 8.90 18.68 -23.41
CA LEU A 37 8.04 19.75 -23.92
C LEU A 37 7.52 20.64 -22.79
N MET A 38 7.05 20.07 -21.69
CA MET A 38 6.60 20.83 -20.52
C MET A 38 7.74 21.66 -19.89
N SER A 39 8.91 21.06 -19.76
CA SER A 39 10.09 21.76 -19.23
C SER A 39 10.54 22.89 -20.18
N ARG A 40 10.55 22.64 -21.48
CA ARG A 40 10.93 23.67 -22.48
C ARG A 40 9.93 24.81 -22.51
N TYR A 41 8.62 24.50 -22.39
CA TYR A 41 7.55 25.48 -22.33
C TYR A 41 7.68 26.46 -21.17
N SER A 42 8.15 26.01 -20.01
CA SER A 42 8.34 26.89 -18.84
C SER A 42 9.44 27.93 -18.99
N ARG A 43 10.26 27.85 -20.06
CA ARG A 43 11.46 28.67 -20.26
C ARG A 43 11.43 29.48 -21.58
N THR A 44 10.24 29.70 -22.14
CA THR A 44 10.04 30.45 -23.38
C THR A 44 8.67 31.13 -23.38
N ASP A 45 8.56 32.19 -24.17
CA ASP A 45 7.31 32.94 -24.42
C ASP A 45 6.41 32.29 -25.47
N LYS A 46 6.92 31.27 -26.20
CA LYS A 46 6.16 30.56 -27.23
C LYS A 46 5.09 29.68 -26.61
N SER A 47 3.96 29.49 -27.33
CA SER A 47 2.96 28.47 -26.97
C SER A 47 3.57 27.07 -27.03
N MET A 48 3.08 26.15 -26.18
CA MET A 48 3.56 24.77 -26.15
C MET A 48 3.40 24.07 -27.52
N ARG A 49 2.34 24.34 -28.23
CA ARG A 49 2.08 23.81 -29.56
C ARG A 49 3.06 24.35 -30.60
N LYS A 50 3.45 25.62 -30.48
CA LYS A 50 4.50 26.23 -31.34
C LYS A 50 5.86 25.62 -31.09
N ILE A 51 6.25 25.41 -29.83
CA ILE A 51 7.48 24.71 -29.47
C ILE A 51 7.50 23.31 -30.07
N PHE A 52 6.37 22.60 -29.99
CA PHE A 52 6.26 21.23 -30.54
C PHE A 52 6.51 21.21 -32.04
N LEU A 53 5.90 22.12 -32.79
CA LEU A 53 6.11 22.24 -34.24
C LEU A 53 7.57 22.59 -34.59
N ASP A 54 8.15 23.53 -33.85
CA ASP A 54 9.47 24.04 -34.14
C ASP A 54 10.60 23.06 -33.79
N GLU A 55 10.49 22.39 -32.65
CA GLU A 55 11.57 21.59 -32.06
C GLU A 55 11.31 20.06 -32.10
N PHE A 56 10.14 19.60 -31.70
CA PHE A 56 9.87 18.16 -31.51
C PHE A 56 9.38 17.46 -32.78
N LEU A 57 8.62 18.14 -33.61
CA LEU A 57 8.14 17.55 -34.85
C LEU A 57 9.27 17.33 -35.86
N LYS A 58 10.29 18.18 -35.82
CA LYS A 58 11.44 18.10 -36.72
C LYS A 58 12.52 17.12 -36.22
N ASN A 59 12.63 16.91 -34.92
CA ASN A 59 13.61 16.03 -34.31
C ASN A 59 12.95 14.98 -33.40
N LYS A 60 12.90 13.74 -33.86
CA LYS A 60 12.32 12.63 -33.12
C LYS A 60 13.08 12.29 -31.82
N ASN A 61 14.33 12.68 -31.68
CA ASN A 61 15.15 12.44 -30.51
C ASN A 61 15.20 13.63 -29.54
N ARG A 62 14.46 14.70 -29.84
CA ARG A 62 14.52 15.96 -29.09
C ARG A 62 14.30 15.77 -27.58
N GLY A 63 13.38 14.91 -27.20
CA GLY A 63 13.14 14.59 -25.78
C GLY A 63 14.34 13.97 -25.10
N GLU A 64 14.95 12.97 -25.70
CA GLU A 64 16.14 12.29 -25.14
C GLU A 64 17.35 13.23 -25.05
N GLU A 65 17.60 14.02 -26.09
CA GLU A 65 18.68 15.05 -26.08
C GLU A 65 18.45 16.07 -24.98
N PHE A 66 17.23 16.54 -24.83
CA PHE A 66 16.85 17.48 -23.77
C PHE A 66 17.16 16.92 -22.38
N TYR A 67 16.69 15.70 -22.08
CA TYR A 67 16.92 15.09 -20.77
C TYR A 67 18.38 14.73 -20.53
N THR A 68 19.10 14.27 -21.55
CA THR A 68 20.54 14.03 -21.43
C THR A 68 21.25 15.30 -20.95
N ARG A 69 20.92 16.45 -21.54
CA ARG A 69 21.50 17.74 -21.15
C ARG A 69 21.03 18.16 -19.74
N VAL A 70 19.73 18.17 -19.48
CA VAL A 70 19.17 18.74 -18.25
C VAL A 70 19.49 17.87 -17.02
N LEU A 71 19.37 16.55 -17.11
CA LEU A 71 19.66 15.67 -15.99
C LEU A 71 21.16 15.45 -15.77
N LEU A 72 21.96 15.36 -16.85
CA LEU A 72 23.37 15.05 -16.72
C LEU A 72 24.24 16.29 -16.55
N GLU A 73 23.89 17.41 -17.21
CA GLU A 73 24.69 18.65 -17.18
C GLU A 73 24.26 19.58 -16.03
N TYR A 74 22.96 19.70 -15.76
CA TYR A 74 22.43 20.64 -14.76
C TYR A 74 21.92 19.99 -13.47
N GLY A 75 21.75 18.66 -13.43
CA GLY A 75 21.29 17.92 -12.25
C GLY A 75 19.87 18.27 -11.80
N ASP A 76 19.01 18.79 -12.68
CA ASP A 76 17.63 19.17 -12.35
C ASP A 76 16.71 17.93 -12.39
N ASP A 77 16.61 17.25 -11.24
CA ASP A 77 15.81 16.04 -11.08
C ASP A 77 14.30 16.29 -11.13
N SER A 78 13.85 17.55 -10.98
CA SER A 78 12.42 17.88 -10.98
C SER A 78 11.77 17.62 -12.34
N VAL A 79 12.51 17.78 -13.43
CA VAL A 79 12.02 17.48 -14.79
C VAL A 79 11.73 15.99 -15.02
N ALA A 80 12.35 15.09 -14.28
CA ALA A 80 12.07 13.65 -14.35
C ALA A 80 10.70 13.27 -13.75
N GLU A 81 10.05 14.17 -13.03
CA GLU A 81 8.67 13.98 -12.54
C GLU A 81 7.60 14.21 -13.63
N LEU A 82 7.98 14.90 -14.74
CA LEU A 82 7.05 15.29 -15.79
C LEU A 82 6.73 14.17 -16.79
N GLY A 83 7.43 13.05 -16.72
CA GLY A 83 7.15 11.85 -17.48
C GLY A 83 7.18 10.61 -16.61
N GLY A 84 6.64 9.49 -17.10
CA GLY A 84 6.59 8.28 -16.31
C GLY A 84 6.37 7.02 -17.13
N GLY A 85 6.31 5.90 -16.43
CA GLY A 85 6.13 4.57 -17.00
C GLY A 85 5.11 3.74 -16.25
N GLN A 86 4.73 2.64 -16.89
CA GLN A 86 3.87 1.60 -16.32
C GLN A 86 4.57 0.26 -16.49
N ILE A 87 4.65 -0.50 -15.40
CA ILE A 87 5.28 -1.83 -15.36
C ILE A 87 4.33 -2.81 -14.70
N ALA A 88 4.20 -3.99 -15.26
CA ALA A 88 3.60 -5.14 -14.61
C ALA A 88 4.70 -6.15 -14.27
N ILE A 89 4.69 -6.65 -13.04
CA ILE A 89 5.62 -7.67 -12.56
C ILE A 89 4.82 -8.89 -12.14
N GLU A 90 5.14 -10.02 -12.69
CA GLU A 90 4.50 -11.30 -12.41
C GLU A 90 5.49 -12.22 -11.70
N GLY A 91 5.05 -12.84 -10.60
CA GLY A 91 5.82 -13.85 -9.90
C GLY A 91 6.95 -13.33 -9.01
N LEU A 92 6.74 -12.21 -8.29
CA LEU A 92 7.67 -11.73 -7.26
C LEU A 92 7.20 -12.14 -5.85
N SER A 93 8.15 -12.31 -4.91
CA SER A 93 7.84 -12.65 -3.52
C SER A 93 7.10 -11.55 -2.76
N ASN A 94 6.46 -11.91 -1.64
CA ASN A 94 5.91 -10.93 -0.71
C ASN A 94 6.98 -10.12 0.01
N ILE A 95 8.24 -10.53 0.02
CA ILE A 95 9.38 -9.71 0.49
C ILE A 95 9.67 -8.61 -0.53
N ALA A 96 9.93 -8.97 -1.78
CA ALA A 96 10.28 -8.01 -2.83
C ALA A 96 9.16 -7.01 -3.14
N VAL A 97 7.88 -7.45 -3.19
CA VAL A 97 6.77 -6.53 -3.44
C VAL A 97 6.65 -5.47 -2.35
N LYS A 98 6.91 -5.81 -1.08
CA LYS A 98 6.86 -4.82 0.00
C LYS A 98 8.02 -3.83 -0.07
N LYS A 99 9.19 -4.24 -0.56
CA LYS A 99 10.30 -3.34 -0.86
C LYS A 99 9.95 -2.32 -1.94
N ILE A 100 9.33 -2.78 -3.01
CA ILE A 100 8.84 -1.91 -4.09
C ILE A 100 7.78 -0.94 -3.55
N GLU A 101 6.81 -1.44 -2.78
CA GLU A 101 5.71 -0.66 -2.23
C GLU A 101 6.09 0.26 -1.07
N ASP A 102 7.29 0.18 -0.48
CA ASP A 102 7.83 1.16 0.47
C ASP A 102 7.85 2.57 -0.12
N ARG A 103 7.93 2.68 -1.45
CA ARG A 103 7.97 3.96 -2.16
C ARG A 103 6.58 4.38 -2.61
N ARG A 104 5.94 5.25 -1.81
CA ARG A 104 4.56 5.70 -2.05
C ARG A 104 4.45 7.02 -2.79
N ILE A 105 5.48 7.87 -2.73
CA ILE A 105 5.52 9.17 -3.41
C ILE A 105 5.98 8.95 -4.85
N GLY A 106 5.24 9.48 -5.81
CA GLY A 106 5.50 9.33 -7.24
C GLY A 106 5.02 8.01 -7.84
N PHE A 107 4.43 7.09 -7.03
CA PHE A 107 3.95 5.79 -7.47
C PHE A 107 2.48 5.50 -7.14
N SER A 108 1.89 4.63 -7.95
CA SER A 108 0.64 3.93 -7.67
C SER A 108 0.81 2.45 -7.95
N TYR A 109 0.30 1.61 -7.03
CA TYR A 109 0.45 0.17 -7.07
C TYR A 109 -0.90 -0.54 -7.05
N LEU A 110 -0.99 -1.66 -7.76
CA LEU A 110 -2.09 -2.61 -7.70
C LEU A 110 -1.53 -4.02 -7.56
N GLU A 111 -1.51 -4.53 -6.33
CA GLU A 111 -1.04 -5.88 -5.99
C GLU A 111 -2.19 -6.90 -6.11
N LYS A 112 -1.88 -8.11 -6.57
CA LYS A 112 -2.80 -9.24 -6.61
C LYS A 112 -3.28 -9.61 -5.20
N SER A 113 -4.59 -9.71 -5.05
CA SER A 113 -5.19 -9.93 -3.74
C SER A 113 -5.16 -11.40 -3.31
N SER A 114 -4.53 -11.70 -2.17
CA SER A 114 -4.55 -13.01 -1.53
C SER A 114 -5.92 -13.43 -0.96
N ARG A 115 -6.89 -12.53 -0.94
CA ARG A 115 -8.25 -12.79 -0.47
C ARG A 115 -9.18 -13.36 -1.54
N TYR A 116 -8.85 -13.13 -2.82
CA TYR A 116 -9.69 -13.55 -3.96
C TYR A 116 -9.11 -14.73 -4.72
N VAL A 117 -7.79 -14.86 -4.70
CA VAL A 117 -7.06 -15.86 -5.46
C VAL A 117 -6.39 -16.81 -4.50
N SER A 118 -6.62 -18.11 -4.69
CA SER A 118 -5.93 -19.17 -3.96
C SER A 118 -4.56 -19.49 -4.59
N TRP A 119 -3.65 -20.03 -3.79
CA TRP A 119 -2.31 -20.45 -4.20
C TRP A 119 -2.15 -21.99 -4.25
N ASP A 120 -3.25 -22.73 -4.38
CA ASP A 120 -3.35 -24.18 -4.39
C ASP A 120 -2.83 -24.86 -5.67
N LYS A 121 -2.74 -24.11 -6.78
CA LYS A 121 -2.36 -24.68 -8.07
C LYS A 121 -0.85 -24.75 -8.24
N LYS A 122 -0.34 -25.96 -8.50
CA LYS A 122 1.03 -26.20 -8.95
C LYS A 122 1.16 -25.85 -10.44
N ILE A 123 2.30 -25.28 -10.82
CA ILE A 123 2.75 -25.11 -12.21
C ILE A 123 3.97 -25.99 -12.41
N ASN A 124 3.96 -26.84 -13.41
CA ASN A 124 5.03 -27.82 -13.68
C ASN A 124 5.39 -28.64 -12.42
N GLY A 125 4.38 -29.06 -11.65
CA GLY A 125 4.56 -29.85 -10.43
C GLY A 125 5.01 -29.08 -9.19
N ALA A 126 5.23 -27.75 -9.26
CA ALA A 126 5.75 -26.94 -8.17
C ALA A 126 4.77 -25.86 -7.70
N TYR A 127 4.74 -25.60 -6.38
CA TYR A 127 4.02 -24.46 -5.81
C TYR A 127 4.68 -23.12 -6.15
N LYS A 128 3.90 -22.03 -6.11
CA LYS A 128 4.29 -20.67 -6.50
C LYS A 128 4.94 -19.92 -5.35
N PHE A 129 6.19 -20.23 -5.04
CA PHE A 129 7.01 -19.45 -4.13
C PHE A 129 8.40 -19.17 -4.73
N CYS A 130 9.03 -18.08 -4.30
CA CYS A 130 10.34 -17.66 -4.78
C CYS A 130 11.40 -18.67 -4.36
N ARG A 131 12.16 -19.16 -5.32
CA ARG A 131 13.39 -19.94 -5.09
C ARG A 131 14.55 -18.96 -5.05
N GLU A 132 14.67 -18.30 -3.89
CA GLU A 132 15.67 -17.25 -3.69
C GLU A 132 17.07 -17.81 -3.99
N HIS A 133 17.78 -17.13 -4.88
CA HIS A 133 19.01 -17.63 -5.50
C HIS A 133 20.11 -18.01 -4.49
N ASP A 134 20.33 -17.18 -3.44
CA ASP A 134 21.39 -17.43 -2.47
C ASP A 134 21.04 -18.61 -1.55
N ILE A 135 19.76 -18.79 -1.21
CA ILE A 135 19.27 -19.98 -0.49
C ILE A 135 19.45 -21.23 -1.35
N MET A 136 19.03 -21.15 -2.62
CA MET A 136 19.07 -22.30 -3.54
C MET A 136 20.50 -22.76 -3.87
N LYS A 137 21.49 -21.87 -3.77
CA LYS A 137 22.91 -22.22 -3.91
C LYS A 137 23.56 -22.72 -2.62
N SER A 138 22.86 -22.62 -1.51
CA SER A 138 23.37 -23.01 -0.19
C SER A 138 23.01 -24.46 0.15
N SER A 139 23.63 -24.99 1.22
CA SER A 139 23.25 -26.28 1.81
C SER A 139 21.84 -26.29 2.44
N PHE A 140 21.12 -25.19 2.42
CA PHE A 140 19.77 -25.06 2.96
C PHE A 140 18.67 -25.20 1.91
N ALA A 141 19.00 -25.40 0.63
CA ALA A 141 18.04 -25.43 -0.49
C ALA A 141 16.89 -26.42 -0.24
N ASP A 142 17.21 -27.67 0.05
CA ASP A 142 16.21 -28.72 0.26
C ASP A 142 15.35 -28.46 1.52
N LEU A 143 15.98 -27.99 2.60
CA LEU A 143 15.26 -27.64 3.84
C LEU A 143 14.24 -26.51 3.58
N TYR A 144 14.65 -25.50 2.84
CA TYR A 144 13.80 -24.37 2.46
C TYR A 144 12.63 -24.81 1.57
N VAL A 145 12.93 -25.57 0.51
CA VAL A 145 11.91 -26.05 -0.43
C VAL A 145 10.90 -26.96 0.27
N ASN A 146 11.37 -27.88 1.14
CA ASN A 146 10.51 -28.80 1.87
C ASN A 146 9.60 -28.04 2.87
N ALA A 147 10.13 -27.04 3.59
CA ALA A 147 9.33 -26.23 4.51
C ALA A 147 8.23 -25.46 3.75
N CYS A 148 8.58 -24.79 2.66
CA CYS A 148 7.58 -24.07 1.85
C CYS A 148 6.54 -25.05 1.25
N ASN A 149 6.94 -26.22 0.77
CA ASN A 149 6.02 -27.22 0.24
C ASN A 149 5.03 -27.70 1.32
N LEU A 150 5.51 -27.99 2.54
CA LEU A 150 4.65 -28.38 3.66
C LEU A 150 3.58 -27.31 3.94
N ASP A 151 3.97 -26.03 4.01
CA ASP A 151 3.07 -24.91 4.21
C ASP A 151 1.96 -24.87 3.15
N PHE A 152 2.35 -25.03 1.87
CA PHE A 152 1.41 -25.04 0.75
C PHE A 152 0.54 -26.30 0.70
N ASP A 153 1.06 -27.47 1.10
CA ASP A 153 0.30 -28.73 1.14
C ASP A 153 -0.79 -28.63 2.21
N VAL A 154 -0.47 -28.15 3.42
CA VAL A 154 -1.45 -27.93 4.50
C VAL A 154 -2.48 -26.85 4.12
N TYR A 155 -2.02 -25.75 3.49
CA TYR A 155 -2.92 -24.72 2.97
C TYR A 155 -3.92 -25.31 1.95
N THR A 156 -3.43 -26.05 0.97
CA THR A 156 -4.23 -26.59 -0.14
C THR A 156 -5.23 -27.63 0.33
N LYS A 157 -4.77 -28.56 1.16
CA LYS A 157 -5.59 -29.63 1.76
C LYS A 157 -6.80 -29.05 2.51
N ASN A 158 -6.63 -27.93 3.20
CA ASN A 158 -7.63 -27.38 4.11
C ASN A 158 -8.56 -26.33 3.47
N ILE A 159 -8.45 -26.01 2.18
CA ILE A 159 -9.36 -25.03 1.54
C ILE A 159 -10.81 -25.51 1.55
N GLN A 160 -11.08 -26.76 1.14
CA GLN A 160 -12.45 -27.28 1.09
C GLN A 160 -13.03 -27.54 2.49
N PRO A 161 -12.29 -28.17 3.43
CA PRO A 161 -12.73 -28.28 4.82
C PRO A 161 -13.09 -26.94 5.47
N MET A 162 -12.23 -25.91 5.28
CA MET A 162 -12.47 -24.56 5.81
C MET A 162 -13.72 -23.92 5.20
N LEU A 163 -13.93 -24.06 3.90
CA LEU A 163 -15.13 -23.58 3.23
C LEU A 163 -16.40 -24.24 3.79
N LYS A 164 -16.33 -25.55 4.04
CA LYS A 164 -17.44 -26.30 4.62
C LYS A 164 -17.75 -25.79 6.02
N LEU A 165 -16.75 -25.70 6.90
CA LEU A 165 -16.90 -25.17 8.27
C LEU A 165 -17.55 -23.77 8.28
N ILE A 166 -17.03 -22.84 7.49
CA ILE A 166 -17.57 -21.46 7.44
C ILE A 166 -19.04 -21.46 7.01
N ARG A 167 -19.43 -22.32 6.06
CA ARG A 167 -20.80 -22.40 5.57
C ARG A 167 -21.76 -23.10 6.54
N GLU A 168 -21.25 -24.02 7.35
CA GLU A 168 -22.01 -24.67 8.43
C GLU A 168 -22.25 -23.70 9.59
N ASN A 169 -21.21 -22.92 9.96
CA ASN A 169 -21.32 -21.92 11.05
C ASN A 169 -22.19 -20.73 10.65
N ASP A 170 -22.20 -20.36 9.38
CA ASP A 170 -22.85 -19.15 8.88
C ASP A 170 -23.60 -19.43 7.57
N SER A 171 -24.73 -20.15 7.68
CA SER A 171 -25.58 -20.58 6.55
C SER A 171 -26.13 -19.38 5.77
N ILE A 172 -26.25 -19.54 4.45
CA ILE A 172 -26.89 -18.56 3.55
C ILE A 172 -28.33 -18.23 3.99
N GLU A 173 -29.00 -19.15 4.65
CA GLU A 173 -30.38 -19.00 5.14
C GLU A 173 -30.50 -17.93 6.24
N ASN A 174 -29.41 -17.61 6.91
CA ASN A 174 -29.38 -16.57 7.95
C ASN A 174 -29.46 -15.15 7.37
N TYR A 175 -29.23 -14.99 6.06
CA TYR A 175 -29.11 -13.68 5.41
C TYR A 175 -30.38 -13.25 4.69
N ASN A 176 -30.62 -11.93 4.69
CA ASN A 176 -31.68 -11.31 3.91
C ASN A 176 -31.11 -10.76 2.59
N PHE A 177 -31.85 -10.96 1.51
CA PHE A 177 -31.51 -10.53 0.18
C PHE A 177 -32.63 -9.67 -0.42
N LYS A 178 -32.31 -8.77 -1.32
CA LYS A 178 -33.31 -7.99 -2.06
C LYS A 178 -33.70 -8.74 -3.33
N ASP A 179 -34.99 -9.01 -3.49
CA ASP A 179 -35.54 -9.52 -4.74
C ASP A 179 -35.60 -8.41 -5.81
N LYS A 180 -36.02 -8.76 -7.03
CA LYS A 180 -36.20 -7.80 -8.14
C LYS A 180 -37.16 -6.66 -7.82
N SER A 181 -38.09 -6.84 -6.88
CA SER A 181 -39.01 -5.78 -6.44
C SER A 181 -38.41 -4.89 -5.36
N GLY A 182 -37.19 -5.14 -4.92
CA GLY A 182 -36.48 -4.43 -3.85
C GLY A 182 -36.91 -4.84 -2.44
N LYS A 183 -37.75 -5.89 -2.30
CA LYS A 183 -38.17 -6.41 -0.97
C LYS A 183 -37.10 -7.33 -0.38
N ASN A 184 -36.88 -7.20 0.92
CA ASN A 184 -35.99 -8.10 1.67
C ASN A 184 -36.68 -9.47 1.85
N LYS A 185 -36.01 -10.54 1.43
CA LYS A 185 -36.42 -11.94 1.62
C LYS A 185 -35.26 -12.77 2.12
N LYS A 186 -35.54 -13.82 2.86
CA LYS A 186 -34.54 -14.85 3.15
C LYS A 186 -34.21 -15.65 1.89
N PHE A 187 -33.05 -16.29 1.86
CA PHE A 187 -32.61 -17.07 0.68
C PHE A 187 -33.62 -18.14 0.25
N PRO A 188 -34.23 -18.96 1.16
CA PRO A 188 -35.24 -19.95 0.78
C PRO A 188 -36.51 -19.33 0.16
N ASP A 189 -36.82 -18.07 0.46
CA ASP A 189 -38.04 -17.40 0.01
C ASP A 189 -37.85 -16.72 -1.37
N LEU A 190 -36.65 -16.82 -1.96
CA LEU A 190 -36.38 -16.32 -3.31
C LEU A 190 -36.97 -17.27 -4.38
N ILE A 191 -37.75 -16.73 -5.30
CA ILE A 191 -38.43 -17.50 -6.34
C ILE A 191 -37.73 -17.36 -7.69
N ASP A 192 -37.19 -16.17 -7.99
CA ASP A 192 -36.54 -15.91 -9.29
C ASP A 192 -35.18 -16.60 -9.36
N LYS A 193 -34.98 -17.41 -10.43
CA LYS A 193 -33.74 -18.17 -10.63
C LYS A 193 -32.49 -17.29 -10.78
N ASN A 194 -32.61 -16.07 -11.31
CA ASN A 194 -31.49 -15.16 -11.45
C ASN A 194 -31.12 -14.52 -10.12
N ASP A 195 -32.12 -14.19 -9.28
CA ASP A 195 -31.87 -13.72 -7.93
C ASP A 195 -31.18 -14.79 -7.10
N ILE A 196 -31.70 -16.03 -7.10
CA ILE A 196 -31.08 -17.18 -6.41
C ILE A 196 -29.62 -17.35 -6.86
N LYS A 197 -29.34 -17.37 -8.16
CA LYS A 197 -27.98 -17.53 -8.70
C LYS A 197 -27.06 -16.35 -8.32
N SER A 198 -27.60 -15.14 -8.33
CA SER A 198 -26.87 -13.92 -7.95
C SER A 198 -26.47 -13.95 -6.48
N GLU A 199 -27.43 -14.23 -5.60
CA GLU A 199 -27.20 -14.21 -4.14
C GLU A 199 -26.31 -15.37 -3.72
N GLN A 200 -26.46 -16.56 -4.33
CA GLN A 200 -25.53 -17.69 -4.13
C GLN A 200 -24.09 -17.33 -4.51
N ARG A 201 -23.90 -16.55 -5.61
CA ARG A 201 -22.58 -16.08 -6.03
C ARG A 201 -21.96 -15.12 -4.99
N ILE A 202 -22.75 -14.19 -4.45
CA ILE A 202 -22.33 -13.26 -3.38
C ILE A 202 -21.87 -14.05 -2.15
N TYR A 203 -22.68 -14.98 -1.70
CA TYR A 203 -22.37 -15.81 -0.54
C TYR A 203 -21.11 -16.66 -0.77
N ASN A 204 -20.99 -17.29 -1.94
CA ASN A 204 -19.81 -18.07 -2.30
C ASN A 204 -18.54 -17.22 -2.34
N ALA A 205 -18.61 -16.00 -2.82
CA ALA A 205 -17.47 -15.07 -2.84
C ALA A 205 -17.05 -14.65 -1.42
N ALA A 206 -18.04 -14.34 -0.56
CA ALA A 206 -17.78 -13.94 0.83
C ALA A 206 -17.19 -15.08 1.67
N THR A 207 -17.79 -16.29 1.62
CA THR A 207 -17.30 -17.47 2.35
C THR A 207 -15.91 -17.91 1.86
N LYS A 208 -15.66 -17.88 0.53
CA LYS A 208 -14.33 -18.15 -0.03
C LYS A 208 -13.29 -17.14 0.46
N ALA A 209 -13.63 -15.86 0.51
CA ALA A 209 -12.71 -14.84 0.99
C ALA A 209 -12.35 -15.06 2.47
N LYS A 210 -13.30 -15.41 3.33
CA LYS A 210 -13.07 -15.73 4.75
C LYS A 210 -12.16 -16.95 4.90
N ALA A 211 -12.42 -18.04 4.16
CA ALA A 211 -11.59 -19.24 4.18
C ALA A 211 -10.13 -18.95 3.76
N LEU A 212 -9.94 -18.20 2.66
CA LEU A 212 -8.60 -17.83 2.19
C LEU A 212 -7.90 -16.84 3.14
N ASP A 213 -8.64 -15.97 3.83
CA ASP A 213 -8.08 -15.06 4.82
C ASP A 213 -7.52 -15.80 6.05
N ALA A 214 -8.20 -16.82 6.53
CA ALA A 214 -7.70 -17.67 7.62
C ALA A 214 -6.49 -18.50 7.19
N LEU A 215 -6.61 -19.24 6.07
CA LEU A 215 -5.58 -20.18 5.62
C LEU A 215 -4.32 -19.50 5.08
N ARG A 216 -4.40 -18.26 4.54
CA ARG A 216 -3.20 -17.56 4.05
C ARG A 216 -2.14 -17.34 5.11
N SER A 217 -2.49 -17.43 6.39
CA SER A 217 -1.56 -17.35 7.52
C SER A 217 -0.48 -18.44 7.47
N LEU A 218 -0.77 -19.59 6.84
CA LEU A 218 0.19 -20.67 6.55
C LEU A 218 1.22 -20.30 5.49
N LEU A 219 0.88 -19.42 4.54
CA LEU A 219 1.75 -19.14 3.39
C LEU A 219 3.04 -18.44 3.82
N PRO A 220 4.22 -18.88 3.31
CA PRO A 220 5.49 -18.23 3.59
C PRO A 220 5.63 -16.89 2.83
N ALA A 221 6.49 -16.00 3.32
CA ALA A 221 6.75 -14.70 2.71
C ALA A 221 7.36 -14.79 1.30
N SER A 222 7.90 -15.94 0.94
CA SER A 222 8.32 -16.26 -0.43
C SER A 222 7.15 -16.48 -1.41
N THR A 223 5.92 -16.63 -0.95
CA THR A 223 4.74 -16.80 -1.82
C THR A 223 4.71 -15.73 -2.91
N LEU A 224 4.59 -16.19 -4.18
CA LEU A 224 4.61 -15.29 -5.33
C LEU A 224 3.31 -14.52 -5.48
N THR A 225 3.44 -13.24 -5.79
CA THR A 225 2.34 -12.33 -6.13
C THR A 225 2.63 -11.59 -7.43
N ASN A 226 1.70 -10.75 -7.89
CA ASN A 226 1.88 -9.89 -9.05
C ASN A 226 1.57 -8.45 -8.65
N VAL A 227 2.25 -7.49 -9.27
CA VAL A 227 1.99 -6.06 -9.02
C VAL A 227 2.05 -5.26 -10.31
N GLY A 228 1.05 -4.40 -10.53
CA GLY A 228 1.09 -3.34 -11.51
C GLY A 228 1.58 -2.05 -10.87
N ILE A 229 2.48 -1.35 -11.53
CA ILE A 229 3.12 -0.12 -11.05
C ILE A 229 2.94 0.98 -12.09
N THR A 230 2.48 2.15 -11.65
CA THR A 230 2.52 3.39 -12.42
C THR A 230 3.33 4.40 -11.62
N GLY A 231 4.32 5.03 -12.24
CA GLY A 231 5.16 6.00 -11.56
C GLY A 231 5.83 7.02 -12.48
N ASN A 232 6.33 8.11 -11.90
CA ASN A 232 7.15 9.07 -12.62
C ASN A 232 8.61 8.60 -12.71
N GLY A 233 9.39 9.21 -13.62
CA GLY A 233 10.75 8.79 -13.90
C GLY A 233 11.68 8.93 -12.70
N ARG A 234 11.56 10.02 -11.92
CA ARG A 234 12.36 10.25 -10.70
C ARG A 234 12.12 9.18 -9.65
N ALA A 235 10.85 8.80 -9.46
CA ALA A 235 10.49 7.75 -8.51
C ALA A 235 11.07 6.39 -8.94
N PHE A 236 10.99 6.05 -10.23
CA PHE A 236 11.59 4.82 -10.77
C PHE A 236 13.12 4.83 -10.63
N GLU A 237 13.80 5.91 -10.96
CA GLU A 237 15.25 6.01 -10.81
C GLU A 237 15.71 5.73 -9.37
N TYR A 238 15.01 6.33 -8.40
CA TYR A 238 15.33 6.16 -6.99
C TYR A 238 15.00 4.74 -6.49
N LEU A 239 13.86 4.17 -6.90
CA LEU A 239 13.50 2.79 -6.58
C LEU A 239 14.55 1.80 -7.08
N LEU A 240 14.95 1.93 -8.35
CA LEU A 240 15.95 1.07 -8.98
C LEU A 240 17.31 1.19 -8.27
N SER A 241 17.74 2.41 -7.93
CA SER A 241 19.00 2.63 -7.21
C SER A 241 19.01 1.91 -5.86
N ILE A 242 17.89 1.91 -5.12
CA ILE A 242 17.76 1.21 -3.85
C ILE A 242 17.78 -0.31 -4.06
N MET A 243 17.07 -0.81 -5.06
CA MET A 243 16.97 -2.24 -5.34
C MET A 243 18.31 -2.83 -5.84
N PHE A 244 19.06 -2.10 -6.65
CA PHE A 244 20.43 -2.50 -7.05
C PHE A 244 21.39 -2.58 -5.87
N GLY A 245 21.22 -1.73 -4.85
CA GLY A 245 22.00 -1.77 -3.60
C GLY A 245 21.52 -2.81 -2.57
N SER A 246 20.49 -3.61 -2.88
CA SER A 246 19.95 -4.57 -1.93
C SER A 246 20.87 -5.77 -1.67
N GLY A 247 20.80 -6.30 -0.42
CA GLY A 247 21.42 -7.58 -0.06
C GLY A 247 20.72 -8.81 -0.66
N LEU A 248 19.46 -8.66 -1.10
CA LEU A 248 18.66 -9.75 -1.67
C LEU A 248 18.85 -9.85 -3.18
N SER A 249 19.18 -11.05 -3.68
CA SER A 249 19.38 -11.31 -5.11
C SER A 249 18.11 -11.09 -5.92
N GLU A 250 16.94 -11.50 -5.42
CA GLU A 250 15.66 -11.26 -6.07
C GLU A 250 15.43 -9.76 -6.35
N GLU A 251 15.72 -8.88 -5.38
CA GLU A 251 15.52 -7.44 -5.55
C GLU A 251 16.47 -6.85 -6.62
N ARG A 252 17.74 -7.31 -6.66
CA ARG A 252 18.71 -6.86 -7.68
C ARG A 252 18.34 -7.36 -9.08
N GLU A 253 17.88 -8.59 -9.20
CA GLU A 253 17.42 -9.17 -10.47
C GLU A 253 16.17 -8.45 -10.99
N LEU A 254 15.19 -8.22 -10.12
CA LEU A 254 14.00 -7.41 -10.46
C LEU A 254 14.38 -6.00 -10.89
N ALA A 255 15.34 -5.35 -10.21
CA ALA A 255 15.82 -4.02 -10.62
C ALA A 255 16.37 -4.03 -12.05
N SER A 256 17.15 -5.06 -12.40
CA SER A 256 17.68 -5.22 -13.76
C SER A 256 16.58 -5.41 -14.78
N GLN A 257 15.61 -6.28 -14.50
CA GLN A 257 14.46 -6.54 -15.39
C GLN A 257 13.60 -5.28 -15.57
N ILE A 258 13.23 -4.62 -14.48
CA ILE A 258 12.43 -3.37 -14.51
C ILE A 258 13.18 -2.29 -15.30
N LYS A 259 14.48 -2.14 -15.07
CA LYS A 259 15.29 -1.16 -15.80
C LYS A 259 15.31 -1.44 -17.29
N ASN A 260 15.51 -2.69 -17.70
CA ASN A 260 15.54 -3.07 -19.12
C ASN A 260 14.22 -2.73 -19.81
N GLU A 261 13.07 -2.98 -19.18
CA GLU A 261 11.76 -2.63 -19.73
C GLU A 261 11.53 -1.10 -19.76
N LEU A 262 11.94 -0.38 -18.72
CA LEU A 262 11.85 1.09 -18.69
C LEU A 262 12.82 1.76 -19.67
N ASP A 263 13.94 1.14 -20.00
CA ASP A 263 14.85 1.63 -21.02
C ASP A 263 14.19 1.68 -22.43
N THR A 264 13.14 0.90 -22.65
CA THR A 264 12.35 0.95 -23.91
C THR A 264 11.41 2.15 -23.99
N THR A 265 11.06 2.77 -22.86
CA THR A 265 10.02 3.81 -22.77
C THR A 265 10.50 5.13 -22.18
N ILE A 266 11.32 5.08 -21.16
CA ILE A 266 11.78 6.25 -20.37
C ILE A 266 13.29 6.17 -20.01
N LYS A 267 14.11 5.68 -20.92
CA LYS A 267 15.56 5.45 -20.73
C LYS A 267 16.28 6.59 -20.05
N SER A 268 16.07 7.82 -20.52
CA SER A 268 16.73 9.01 -19.98
C SER A 268 16.44 9.24 -18.50
N PHE A 269 15.24 8.86 -18.01
CA PHE A 269 14.85 9.04 -16.62
C PHE A 269 15.49 8.04 -15.67
N VAL A 270 15.75 6.81 -16.13
CA VAL A 270 16.24 5.72 -15.27
C VAL A 270 17.73 5.42 -15.48
N ARG A 271 18.41 6.17 -16.36
CA ARG A 271 19.79 5.93 -16.72
C ARG A 271 20.73 5.94 -15.52
N ARG A 272 20.57 6.92 -14.62
CA ARG A 272 21.46 7.11 -13.47
C ARG A 272 21.28 6.08 -12.37
N SER A 273 20.22 5.27 -12.39
CA SER A 273 19.93 4.31 -11.32
C SER A 273 21.05 3.29 -11.06
N ASN A 274 21.87 2.97 -12.07
CA ASN A 274 22.98 2.00 -11.96
C ASN A 274 24.26 2.43 -12.70
N ASP A 275 24.40 3.69 -13.05
CA ASP A 275 25.66 4.27 -13.54
C ASP A 275 26.56 4.69 -12.35
N LYS A 276 27.63 5.44 -12.64
CA LYS A 276 28.54 5.95 -11.59
C LYS A 276 27.83 6.73 -10.46
N TYR A 277 26.75 7.45 -10.76
CA TYR A 277 25.98 8.20 -9.76
C TYR A 277 25.08 7.28 -8.92
N GLY A 278 24.41 6.32 -9.57
CA GLY A 278 23.62 5.32 -8.88
C GLY A 278 24.46 4.46 -7.94
N GLN A 279 25.65 4.06 -8.36
CA GLN A 279 26.59 3.28 -7.52
C GLN A 279 27.05 4.08 -6.28
N VAL A 280 27.26 5.39 -6.38
CA VAL A 280 27.57 6.25 -5.22
C VAL A 280 26.39 6.26 -4.24
N LEU A 281 25.17 6.42 -4.73
CA LEU A 281 23.97 6.35 -3.88
C LEU A 281 23.79 4.97 -3.22
N GLN A 282 23.99 3.88 -3.96
CA GLN A 282 23.94 2.51 -3.43
C GLN A 282 24.96 2.30 -2.31
N LYS A 283 26.20 2.78 -2.51
CA LYS A 283 27.24 2.73 -1.47
C LYS A 283 26.82 3.51 -0.22
N TYR A 284 26.36 4.74 -0.39
CA TYR A 284 25.86 5.57 0.71
C TYR A 284 24.75 4.88 1.53
N LEU A 285 23.76 4.31 0.86
CA LEU A 285 22.67 3.58 1.52
C LEU A 285 23.18 2.35 2.28
N ASN A 286 24.12 1.61 1.71
CA ASN A 286 24.76 0.47 2.37
C ASN A 286 25.58 0.90 3.60
N ASP A 287 26.27 2.04 3.53
CA ASP A 287 27.04 2.57 4.65
C ASP A 287 26.12 3.04 5.80
N ILE A 288 24.98 3.68 5.47
CA ILE A 288 23.91 3.96 6.45
C ILE A 288 23.45 2.66 7.14
N LYS A 289 23.13 1.63 6.36
CA LYS A 289 22.67 0.33 6.89
C LYS A 289 23.72 -0.27 7.84
N LYS A 290 24.99 -0.31 7.43
CA LYS A 290 26.10 -0.81 8.27
C LYS A 290 26.23 -0.03 9.56
N ASN A 291 26.15 1.31 9.49
CA ASN A 291 26.20 2.17 10.67
C ASN A 291 25.02 1.90 11.61
N SER A 292 23.80 1.79 11.07
CA SER A 292 22.61 1.48 11.87
C SER A 292 22.71 0.12 12.57
N VAL A 293 23.27 -0.90 11.90
CA VAL A 293 23.55 -2.22 12.52
C VAL A 293 24.57 -2.08 13.66
N LYS A 294 25.63 -1.27 13.48
CA LYS A 294 26.62 -1.00 14.53
C LYS A 294 25.97 -0.33 15.74
N LEU A 295 25.17 0.72 15.53
CA LEU A 295 24.46 1.41 16.59
C LEU A 295 23.48 0.50 17.33
N SER A 296 22.73 -0.33 16.60
CA SER A 296 21.82 -1.31 17.21
C SER A 296 22.57 -2.25 18.16
N LYS A 297 23.72 -2.80 17.73
CA LYS A 297 24.54 -3.69 18.57
C LYS A 297 25.10 -3.00 19.83
N LEU A 298 25.38 -1.69 19.76
CA LEU A 298 25.93 -0.92 20.87
C LEU A 298 24.89 -0.51 21.91
N TYR A 299 23.68 -0.15 21.46
CA TYR A 299 22.70 0.54 22.31
C TYR A 299 21.41 -0.24 22.54
N VAL A 300 21.17 -1.32 21.81
CA VAL A 300 19.94 -2.11 21.96
C VAL A 300 20.27 -3.48 22.55
N SER A 301 19.71 -3.74 23.72
CA SER A 301 19.77 -5.05 24.39
C SER A 301 18.36 -5.46 24.81
N GLY A 302 18.12 -6.76 24.90
CA GLY A 302 16.82 -7.28 25.35
C GLY A 302 16.42 -8.55 24.62
N LYS A 303 15.28 -9.10 25.05
CA LYS A 303 14.66 -10.26 24.42
C LYS A 303 13.51 -9.80 23.52
N PRO A 304 13.23 -10.50 22.42
CA PRO A 304 12.05 -10.23 21.59
C PRO A 304 10.76 -10.27 22.41
N THR A 305 9.90 -9.28 22.22
CA THR A 305 8.55 -9.29 22.80
C THR A 305 7.73 -10.39 22.13
N LYS A 306 7.00 -11.14 22.93
CA LYS A 306 6.10 -12.20 22.47
C LYS A 306 4.67 -11.68 22.35
N GLY A 307 3.87 -12.33 21.47
CA GLY A 307 2.47 -11.98 21.23
C GLY A 307 2.30 -10.79 20.27
N SER A 308 1.15 -10.11 20.37
CA SER A 308 0.81 -8.96 19.53
C SER A 308 0.39 -7.75 20.38
N PHE A 309 0.72 -6.53 19.91
CA PHE A 309 0.29 -5.31 20.58
C PHE A 309 0.11 -4.12 19.62
N VAL A 310 -0.66 -3.14 20.09
CA VAL A 310 -0.76 -1.80 19.52
C VAL A 310 -0.58 -0.81 20.68
N LYS A 311 0.46 0.02 20.62
CA LYS A 311 0.77 1.02 21.65
C LYS A 311 0.87 2.40 21.01
N LEU A 312 0.31 3.42 21.65
CA LEU A 312 0.51 4.82 21.31
C LEU A 312 1.67 5.35 22.17
N VAL A 313 2.83 5.52 21.55
CA VAL A 313 4.09 5.83 22.24
C VAL A 313 4.47 7.29 22.24
N SER A 314 3.94 8.08 21.29
CA SER A 314 4.15 9.53 21.24
C SER A 314 2.91 10.24 20.72
N TYR A 315 2.56 11.34 21.36
CA TYR A 315 1.47 12.23 21.03
C TYR A 315 1.67 13.58 21.74
N GLU A 316 1.09 14.64 21.21
CA GLU A 316 1.09 15.98 21.83
C GLU A 316 0.08 16.05 22.99
N LYS A 317 0.21 16.99 23.90
CA LYS A 317 -0.83 17.24 24.91
C LYS A 317 -2.11 17.75 24.21
N GLU A 318 -3.29 17.23 24.57
CA GLU A 318 -4.55 17.59 23.91
C GLU A 318 -4.79 19.10 23.84
N LYS A 319 -4.49 19.84 24.92
CA LYS A 319 -4.63 21.30 24.96
C LYS A 319 -3.83 21.99 23.85
N ASP A 320 -2.60 21.56 23.61
CA ASP A 320 -1.71 22.17 22.64
C ASP A 320 -2.10 21.73 21.22
N ALA A 321 -2.43 20.45 21.03
CA ALA A 321 -2.95 19.92 19.78
C ALA A 321 -4.23 20.66 19.30
N ILE A 322 -5.18 20.90 20.20
CA ILE A 322 -6.41 21.67 19.89
C ILE A 322 -6.05 23.11 19.48
N ASN A 323 -5.13 23.77 20.22
CA ASN A 323 -4.74 25.14 19.87
C ASN A 323 -4.10 25.19 18.48
N ASN A 324 -3.21 24.28 18.16
CA ASN A 324 -2.53 24.21 16.86
C ASN A 324 -3.51 23.95 15.73
N VAL A 325 -4.42 22.98 15.91
CA VAL A 325 -5.45 22.65 14.90
C VAL A 325 -6.37 23.84 14.67
N ILE A 326 -6.92 24.49 15.72
CA ILE A 326 -7.82 25.63 15.56
C ILE A 326 -7.10 26.82 14.92
N SER A 327 -5.86 27.10 15.32
CA SER A 327 -5.09 28.18 14.71
C SER A 327 -4.91 27.98 13.20
N ALA A 328 -4.62 26.75 12.79
CA ALA A 328 -4.48 26.42 11.38
C ALA A 328 -5.82 26.44 10.62
N LEU A 329 -6.94 26.08 11.27
CA LEU A 329 -8.27 26.11 10.66
C LEU A 329 -8.68 27.53 10.22
N ILE A 330 -8.28 28.56 10.97
CA ILE A 330 -8.67 29.95 10.71
C ILE A 330 -7.61 30.75 9.95
N TYR A 331 -6.38 30.21 9.83
CA TYR A 331 -5.24 30.94 9.27
C TYR A 331 -5.48 31.44 7.84
N GLU A 332 -5.99 30.58 6.97
CA GLU A 332 -6.27 30.93 5.56
C GLU A 332 -7.28 32.09 5.42
N GLN A 333 -8.19 32.21 6.39
CA GLN A 333 -9.24 33.24 6.40
C GLN A 333 -8.88 34.45 7.28
N SER A 334 -7.62 34.55 7.70
CA SER A 334 -7.10 35.65 8.53
C SER A 334 -6.00 36.43 7.76
N PRO A 335 -6.33 37.14 6.67
CA PRO A 335 -5.35 37.81 5.85
C PRO A 335 -4.55 38.82 6.67
N SER A 336 -3.26 38.94 6.38
CA SER A 336 -2.34 39.88 7.02
C SER A 336 -2.04 39.64 8.50
N ILE A 337 -2.48 38.50 9.07
CA ILE A 337 -2.23 38.14 10.47
C ILE A 337 -1.26 36.94 10.52
N GLU A 338 -0.16 37.11 11.23
CA GLU A 338 0.85 36.05 11.38
C GLU A 338 0.32 34.86 12.20
N PHE A 339 0.75 33.67 11.83
CA PHE A 339 0.33 32.44 12.50
C PHE A 339 0.61 32.45 14.01
N SER A 340 1.75 32.97 14.42
CA SER A 340 2.14 33.11 15.83
C SER A 340 1.18 34.00 16.65
N TYR A 341 0.66 35.06 16.03
CA TYR A 341 -0.32 35.96 16.64
C TYR A 341 -1.69 35.26 16.78
N ILE A 342 -2.11 34.55 15.75
CA ILE A 342 -3.32 33.72 15.81
C ILE A 342 -3.21 32.70 16.94
N GLN A 343 -2.08 31.99 17.05
CA GLN A 343 -1.85 31.02 18.13
C GLN A 343 -1.98 31.65 19.53
N LYS A 344 -1.45 32.88 19.73
CA LYS A 344 -1.60 33.62 21.00
C LYS A 344 -3.07 33.89 21.31
N ASN A 345 -3.85 34.30 20.33
CA ASN A 345 -5.28 34.57 20.51
C ASN A 345 -6.07 33.29 20.81
N ILE A 346 -5.82 32.20 20.06
CA ILE A 346 -6.48 30.91 20.27
C ILE A 346 -6.17 30.33 21.66
N LYS A 347 -4.96 30.50 22.19
CA LYS A 347 -4.63 30.08 23.55
C LYS A 347 -5.55 30.68 24.60
N ARG A 348 -6.05 31.94 24.39
CA ARG A 348 -6.91 32.67 25.31
C ARG A 348 -8.38 32.26 25.24
N ILE A 349 -8.82 31.61 24.16
CA ILE A 349 -10.21 31.17 24.00
C ILE A 349 -10.53 30.09 25.04
N PRO A 350 -11.70 30.13 25.71
CA PRO A 350 -12.15 29.11 26.64
C PRO A 350 -12.21 27.72 26.02
N ARG A 351 -11.93 26.71 26.84
CA ARG A 351 -11.95 25.30 26.38
C ARG A 351 -13.32 24.89 25.79
N THR A 352 -14.41 25.41 26.36
CA THR A 352 -15.77 25.16 25.88
C THR A 352 -15.99 25.63 24.45
N GLU A 353 -15.47 26.80 24.08
CA GLU A 353 -15.55 27.30 22.71
C GLU A 353 -14.69 26.47 21.74
N LYS A 354 -13.51 26.07 22.16
CA LYS A 354 -12.64 25.16 21.36
C LYS A 354 -13.34 23.83 21.06
N ILE A 355 -14.05 23.27 22.05
CA ILE A 355 -14.88 22.06 21.87
C ILE A 355 -15.98 22.30 20.84
N LYS A 356 -16.68 23.43 20.90
CA LYS A 356 -17.72 23.78 19.92
C LYS A 356 -17.15 23.86 18.50
N ILE A 357 -16.00 24.51 18.34
CA ILE A 357 -15.33 24.64 17.05
C ILE A 357 -15.03 23.25 16.47
N ILE A 358 -14.36 22.36 17.21
CA ILE A 358 -14.02 21.02 16.72
C ILE A 358 -15.29 20.22 16.38
N ASN A 359 -16.32 20.29 17.22
CA ASN A 359 -17.61 19.63 16.98
C ASN A 359 -18.29 20.12 15.70
N GLN A 360 -18.22 21.43 15.37
CA GLN A 360 -18.75 21.96 14.12
C GLN A 360 -18.07 21.32 12.91
N TYR A 361 -16.74 21.21 12.90
CA TYR A 361 -16.01 20.55 11.81
C TYR A 361 -16.35 19.06 11.70
N ALA A 362 -16.48 18.35 12.82
CA ALA A 362 -16.96 16.97 12.82
C ALA A 362 -18.40 16.85 12.26
N LYS A 363 -19.31 17.79 12.61
CA LYS A 363 -20.70 17.82 12.14
C LYS A 363 -20.80 18.07 10.63
N ILE A 364 -19.94 18.92 10.06
CA ILE A 364 -19.90 19.24 8.63
C ILE A 364 -19.56 17.98 7.79
N ARG A 365 -18.76 17.06 8.30
CA ARG A 365 -18.46 15.81 7.63
C ARG A 365 -19.71 14.93 7.49
N LYS A 366 -20.14 14.62 6.25
CA LYS A 366 -21.36 13.85 5.94
C LYS A 366 -21.08 12.42 5.48
N ASN A 367 -19.85 12.12 5.11
CA ASN A 367 -19.41 10.78 4.76
C ASN A 367 -17.89 10.65 4.92
N ARG A 368 -17.38 9.42 4.87
CA ARG A 368 -15.96 9.09 5.02
C ARG A 368 -15.05 9.77 3.99
N ARG A 369 -15.55 10.07 2.77
CA ARG A 369 -14.78 10.71 1.70
C ARG A 369 -14.59 12.22 1.93
N HIS A 370 -15.37 12.83 2.83
CA HIS A 370 -15.14 14.19 3.28
C HIS A 370 -13.95 14.23 4.25
N ARG A 371 -12.75 14.38 3.69
CA ARG A 371 -11.52 14.41 4.48
C ARG A 371 -11.50 15.64 5.39
N PRO A 372 -10.95 15.55 6.61
CA PRO A 372 -10.71 16.73 7.45
C PRO A 372 -9.84 17.76 6.71
N PRO A 373 -9.98 19.06 6.99
CA PRO A 373 -9.06 20.09 6.51
C PRO A 373 -7.60 19.79 6.86
N ARG A 374 -6.65 20.37 6.10
CA ARG A 374 -5.21 20.18 6.35
C ARG A 374 -4.76 20.66 7.72
N ALA A 375 -5.49 21.56 8.35
CA ALA A 375 -5.26 21.98 9.73
C ALA A 375 -5.16 20.83 10.74
N PHE A 376 -5.83 19.68 10.46
CA PHE A 376 -5.71 18.48 11.29
C PHE A 376 -4.38 17.72 11.08
N GLU A 377 -3.50 18.20 10.20
CA GLU A 377 -2.11 17.73 10.08
C GLU A 377 -1.20 18.34 11.17
N MET A 378 -1.69 19.30 11.97
CA MET A 378 -0.91 20.01 13.00
C MET A 378 -0.70 19.23 14.30
N THR A 379 -1.13 17.99 14.40
CA THR A 379 -0.84 17.09 15.53
C THR A 379 -0.60 15.67 15.06
N ASP A 380 0.38 15.01 15.67
CA ASP A 380 0.90 13.71 15.26
C ASP A 380 0.72 12.64 16.34
N TYR A 381 0.69 11.39 15.90
CA TYR A 381 0.68 10.18 16.72
C TYR A 381 1.74 9.21 16.25
N THR A 382 2.51 8.63 17.17
CA THR A 382 3.41 7.52 16.87
C THR A 382 2.89 6.25 17.52
N PHE A 383 2.59 5.25 16.71
CA PHE A 383 2.19 3.92 17.14
C PHE A 383 3.34 2.94 16.98
N ASP A 384 3.59 2.16 18.03
CA ASP A 384 4.44 0.98 18.01
C ASP A 384 3.55 -0.26 17.91
N LEU A 385 3.76 -1.09 16.90
CA LEU A 385 2.90 -2.20 16.55
C LEU A 385 3.68 -3.50 16.40
N LEU A 386 3.13 -4.55 16.97
CA LEU A 386 3.55 -5.93 16.74
C LEU A 386 2.31 -6.72 16.33
N THR A 387 2.17 -7.01 15.06
CA THR A 387 1.01 -7.69 14.47
C THR A 387 1.48 -8.70 13.45
N ASN A 388 0.66 -9.69 13.08
CA ASN A 388 1.10 -10.65 12.07
C ASN A 388 1.44 -9.96 10.73
N TYR A 389 2.35 -10.57 9.97
CA TYR A 389 2.83 -10.01 8.70
C TYR A 389 1.69 -9.84 7.67
N GLY A 390 0.70 -10.71 7.70
CA GLY A 390 -0.49 -10.58 6.86
C GLY A 390 -1.23 -9.25 7.04
N MET A 391 -1.30 -8.74 8.29
CA MET A 391 -1.95 -7.46 8.64
C MET A 391 -1.09 -6.26 8.26
N PHE A 392 0.23 -6.34 8.49
CA PHE A 392 1.17 -5.30 8.10
C PHE A 392 0.99 -4.90 6.63
N ARG A 393 0.80 -5.87 5.73
CA ARG A 393 0.61 -5.65 4.29
C ARG A 393 -0.53 -4.67 3.96
N ASP A 394 -1.59 -4.64 4.76
CA ASP A 394 -2.71 -3.73 4.57
C ASP A 394 -2.45 -2.32 5.12
N PHE A 395 -1.74 -2.18 6.24
CA PHE A 395 -1.33 -0.88 6.79
C PHE A 395 -0.23 -0.23 5.97
N HIS A 396 0.65 -1.01 5.36
CA HIS A 396 1.73 -0.56 4.50
C HIS A 396 1.26 0.25 3.26
N ARG A 397 -0.01 0.15 2.86
CA ARG A 397 -0.56 0.82 1.67
C ARG A 397 -0.87 2.32 1.85
N HIS A 398 -0.71 2.87 3.04
CA HIS A 398 -0.93 4.30 3.30
C HIS A 398 0.27 5.15 2.91
N ARG A 399 0.03 6.42 2.49
CA ARG A 399 1.07 7.29 1.90
C ARG A 399 1.57 8.39 2.83
N ALA A 400 0.66 9.05 3.54
CA ALA A 400 0.96 10.26 4.31
C ALA A 400 1.40 9.94 5.74
N LEU A 401 2.35 9.01 5.89
CA LEU A 401 2.88 8.59 7.18
C LEU A 401 4.36 8.19 7.07
N THR A 402 5.08 8.23 8.19
CA THR A 402 6.36 7.53 8.34
C THR A 402 6.06 6.12 8.81
N LEU A 403 6.55 5.13 8.09
CA LEU A 403 6.45 3.72 8.46
C LEU A 403 7.84 3.10 8.36
N GLU A 404 8.33 2.55 9.47
CA GLU A 404 9.57 1.81 9.52
C GLU A 404 9.31 0.42 10.09
N ARG A 405 10.03 -0.56 9.57
CA ARG A 405 9.85 -1.98 9.85
C ARG A 405 11.19 -2.69 9.99
N GLN A 406 11.20 -3.77 10.74
CA GLN A 406 12.38 -4.61 10.89
C GLN A 406 12.46 -5.69 9.79
N LEU A 407 13.48 -6.56 9.84
CA LEU A 407 13.45 -7.81 9.09
C LEU A 407 12.35 -8.73 9.64
N LEU A 408 11.71 -9.48 8.77
CA LEU A 408 10.72 -10.48 9.17
C LEU A 408 11.43 -11.67 9.82
N THR A 409 11.03 -12.02 11.05
CA THR A 409 11.65 -13.09 11.83
C THR A 409 10.59 -13.99 12.47
N THR A 410 11.01 -15.11 13.03
CA THR A 410 10.18 -16.01 13.83
C THR A 410 10.26 -15.74 15.34
N ASP A 411 10.91 -14.64 15.74
CA ASP A 411 11.27 -14.38 17.14
C ASP A 411 10.08 -13.91 18.01
N HIS A 412 8.99 -13.41 17.39
CA HIS A 412 7.87 -12.72 18.08
C HIS A 412 6.61 -13.57 18.26
N ASP A 413 6.71 -14.89 18.13
CA ASP A 413 5.58 -15.82 18.05
C ASP A 413 4.67 -15.52 16.82
N TYR A 414 3.58 -16.28 16.70
CA TYR A 414 2.64 -16.17 15.59
C TYR A 414 1.19 -16.05 16.10
N HIS A 415 0.32 -15.58 15.22
CA HIS A 415 -1.12 -15.53 15.44
C HIS A 415 -1.79 -16.72 14.79
N THR A 416 -2.57 -17.47 15.56
CA THR A 416 -3.43 -18.56 15.05
C THR A 416 -4.83 -17.99 14.83
N PRO A 417 -5.36 -17.97 13.60
CA PRO A 417 -6.74 -17.58 13.34
C PRO A 417 -7.75 -18.49 14.07
N ASN A 418 -8.85 -17.93 14.53
CA ASN A 418 -9.89 -18.70 15.23
C ASN A 418 -10.44 -19.83 14.36
N GLU A 419 -10.59 -19.61 13.07
CA GLU A 419 -11.07 -20.60 12.11
C GLU A 419 -10.14 -21.83 12.00
N ILE A 420 -8.85 -21.69 12.27
CA ILE A 420 -7.89 -22.81 12.35
C ILE A 420 -8.21 -23.68 13.56
N VAL A 421 -8.52 -23.05 14.71
CA VAL A 421 -8.94 -23.73 15.94
C VAL A 421 -10.28 -24.45 15.75
N GLU A 422 -11.26 -23.73 15.22
CA GLU A 422 -12.60 -24.26 14.95
C GLU A 422 -12.59 -25.43 13.96
N LEU A 423 -11.66 -25.41 12.98
CA LEU A 423 -11.48 -26.52 12.03
C LEU A 423 -10.77 -27.73 12.66
N GLY A 424 -10.13 -27.57 13.82
CA GLY A 424 -9.41 -28.64 14.52
C GLY A 424 -8.06 -28.99 13.90
N ILE A 425 -7.41 -28.06 13.18
CA ILE A 425 -6.10 -28.27 12.54
C ILE A 425 -4.96 -27.49 13.22
N GLU A 426 -5.11 -27.10 14.48
CA GLU A 426 -4.11 -26.36 15.25
C GLU A 426 -2.76 -27.09 15.31
N LYS A 427 -2.79 -28.43 15.41
CA LYS A 427 -1.57 -29.23 15.43
C LYS A 427 -0.82 -29.14 14.10
N GLU A 428 -1.49 -29.37 12.98
CA GLU A 428 -0.89 -29.23 11.64
C GLU A 428 -0.36 -27.80 11.42
N PHE A 429 -1.13 -26.80 11.86
CA PHE A 429 -0.75 -25.39 11.76
C PHE A 429 0.52 -25.10 12.58
N SER A 430 0.59 -25.56 13.84
CA SER A 430 1.76 -25.36 14.69
C SER A 430 2.98 -26.11 14.18
N GLU A 431 2.81 -27.29 13.60
CA GLU A 431 3.88 -28.04 12.95
C GLU A 431 4.50 -27.26 11.77
N CYS A 432 3.68 -26.60 10.93
CA CYS A 432 4.16 -25.70 9.87
C CYS A 432 4.97 -24.54 10.46
N MET A 433 4.44 -23.87 11.50
CA MET A 433 5.12 -22.74 12.12
C MET A 433 6.48 -23.15 12.72
N GLU A 434 6.51 -24.22 13.53
CA GLU A 434 7.77 -24.68 14.15
C GLU A 434 8.77 -25.18 13.12
N ASN A 435 8.32 -25.85 12.03
CA ASN A 435 9.20 -26.26 10.95
C ASN A 435 9.83 -25.03 10.24
N SER A 436 9.01 -24.03 9.89
CA SER A 436 9.49 -22.79 9.29
C SER A 436 10.46 -22.04 10.21
N LYS A 437 10.22 -22.02 11.53
CA LYS A 437 11.12 -21.44 12.52
C LYS A 437 12.46 -22.19 12.57
N ASN A 438 12.44 -23.52 12.60
CA ASN A 438 13.65 -24.33 12.61
C ASN A 438 14.51 -24.10 11.36
N VAL A 439 13.88 -23.97 10.19
CA VAL A 439 14.57 -23.66 8.92
C VAL A 439 15.08 -22.23 8.92
N PHE A 440 14.27 -21.26 9.38
CA PHE A 440 14.68 -19.87 9.55
C PHE A 440 15.93 -19.75 10.42
N GLU A 441 15.96 -20.42 11.58
CA GLU A 441 17.10 -20.39 12.51
C GLU A 441 18.39 -20.95 11.90
N LYS A 442 18.29 -21.95 11.02
CA LYS A 442 19.43 -22.50 10.29
C LYS A 442 19.94 -21.54 9.21
N ILE A 443 19.02 -20.98 8.41
CA ILE A 443 19.36 -20.07 7.31
C ILE A 443 19.95 -18.77 7.85
N ARG A 444 19.35 -18.15 8.88
CA ARG A 444 19.74 -16.81 9.38
C ARG A 444 21.17 -16.74 9.90
N ARG A 445 21.77 -17.87 10.29
CA ARG A 445 23.16 -17.92 10.75
C ARG A 445 24.16 -17.57 9.65
N LYS A 446 23.86 -17.87 8.39
CA LYS A 446 24.72 -17.61 7.22
C LYS A 446 24.11 -16.58 6.27
N LEU A 447 22.79 -16.58 6.12
CA LEU A 447 22.02 -15.77 5.19
C LEU A 447 20.89 -15.02 5.94
N PRO A 448 21.23 -14.04 6.80
CA PRO A 448 20.27 -13.43 7.73
C PRO A 448 19.15 -12.66 7.02
N GLU A 449 19.40 -12.02 5.86
CA GLU A 449 18.39 -11.29 5.11
C GLU A 449 17.50 -12.25 4.30
N GLN A 450 18.07 -13.33 3.77
CA GLN A 450 17.34 -14.33 3.00
C GLN A 450 16.46 -15.23 3.86
N ALA A 451 16.77 -15.39 5.14
CA ALA A 451 15.95 -16.19 6.05
C ALA A 451 14.48 -15.76 6.10
N GLN A 452 14.17 -14.49 5.80
CA GLN A 452 12.80 -13.97 5.75
C GLN A 452 11.88 -14.76 4.81
N TYR A 453 12.41 -15.37 3.77
CA TYR A 453 11.62 -16.03 2.72
C TYR A 453 10.84 -17.25 3.22
N VAL A 454 11.30 -17.93 4.28
CA VAL A 454 10.59 -19.09 4.86
C VAL A 454 9.57 -18.72 5.91
N VAL A 455 9.52 -17.48 6.37
CA VAL A 455 8.66 -17.04 7.48
C VAL A 455 7.21 -16.91 7.01
N ASN A 456 6.29 -17.57 7.72
CA ASN A 456 4.87 -17.56 7.38
C ASN A 456 4.19 -16.22 7.72
N PHE A 457 3.08 -15.90 7.03
CA PHE A 457 2.31 -14.67 7.27
C PHE A 457 1.72 -14.57 8.68
N ALA A 458 1.58 -15.70 9.37
CA ALA A 458 1.12 -15.75 10.76
C ALA A 458 2.08 -15.11 11.75
N TYR A 459 3.40 -15.10 11.47
CA TYR A 459 4.39 -14.57 12.40
C TYR A 459 4.22 -13.08 12.65
N ASN A 460 4.35 -12.69 13.93
CA ASN A 460 4.25 -11.31 14.34
C ASN A 460 5.46 -10.49 13.86
N TYR A 461 5.17 -9.32 13.37
CA TYR A 461 6.08 -8.42 12.67
C TYR A 461 6.10 -7.05 13.34
N PRO A 462 7.26 -6.57 13.84
CA PRO A 462 7.37 -5.27 14.47
C PRO A 462 7.54 -4.16 13.44
N TYR A 463 6.76 -3.09 13.62
CA TYR A 463 6.88 -1.86 12.86
C TYR A 463 6.31 -0.68 13.65
N PHE A 464 6.74 0.52 13.34
CA PHE A 464 6.09 1.71 13.88
C PHE A 464 5.52 2.58 12.77
N MET A 465 4.48 3.34 13.12
CA MET A 465 3.86 4.34 12.24
C MET A 465 3.77 5.68 12.96
N LYS A 466 4.31 6.74 12.33
CA LYS A 466 4.04 8.12 12.73
C LYS A 466 3.15 8.76 11.67
N LEU A 467 2.00 9.28 12.10
CA LEU A 467 0.99 9.87 11.23
C LEU A 467 0.27 11.04 11.92
N ASN A 468 -0.09 12.05 11.15
CA ASN A 468 -0.90 13.15 11.68
C ASN A 468 -2.37 12.75 11.83
N LEU A 469 -3.16 13.57 12.54
CA LEU A 469 -4.57 13.29 12.81
C LEU A 469 -5.42 13.17 11.53
N ARG A 470 -5.09 13.92 10.48
CA ARG A 470 -5.80 13.83 9.21
C ARG A 470 -5.60 12.48 8.52
N GLU A 471 -4.35 11.97 8.49
CA GLU A 471 -4.06 10.63 7.97
C GLU A 471 -4.57 9.53 8.92
N ALA A 472 -4.48 9.72 10.25
CA ALA A 472 -5.07 8.81 11.22
C ALA A 472 -6.58 8.64 10.99
N THR A 473 -7.29 9.74 10.72
CA THR A 473 -8.71 9.70 10.35
C THR A 473 -8.92 8.88 9.08
N HIS A 474 -8.15 9.14 8.02
CA HIS A 474 -8.26 8.40 6.77
C HIS A 474 -7.97 6.91 6.94
N LEU A 475 -6.85 6.58 7.59
CA LEU A 475 -6.40 5.21 7.81
C LEU A 475 -7.44 4.43 8.64
N ILE A 476 -7.79 4.96 9.81
CA ILE A 476 -8.65 4.25 10.77
C ILE A 476 -10.06 4.06 10.18
N GLU A 477 -10.67 5.10 9.62
CA GLU A 477 -11.98 4.99 8.98
C GLU A 477 -11.99 4.07 7.76
N LEU A 478 -10.86 3.96 7.03
CA LEU A 478 -10.73 3.03 5.91
C LEU A 478 -10.54 1.59 6.38
N ARG A 479 -9.77 1.38 7.45
CA ARG A 479 -9.42 0.05 7.94
C ARG A 479 -10.45 -0.56 8.89
N THR A 480 -11.43 0.21 9.34
CA THR A 480 -12.56 -0.30 10.15
C THR A 480 -13.81 -0.62 9.32
N VAL A 481 -13.85 -0.34 8.01
CA VAL A 481 -15.02 -0.66 7.17
C VAL A 481 -15.39 -2.15 7.21
N PRO A 482 -16.69 -2.51 7.07
CA PRO A 482 -17.17 -3.89 7.21
C PRO A 482 -16.45 -4.91 6.33
N GLN A 483 -16.08 -4.55 5.10
CA GLN A 483 -15.39 -5.43 4.16
C GLN A 483 -13.90 -5.67 4.48
N GLY A 484 -13.42 -5.10 5.56
CA GLY A 484 -12.06 -5.29 6.04
C GLY A 484 -11.86 -6.67 6.67
N HIS A 485 -10.62 -7.17 6.70
CA HIS A 485 -10.27 -8.35 7.47
C HIS A 485 -10.43 -8.08 8.95
N THR A 486 -11.02 -8.99 9.71
CA THR A 486 -11.28 -8.84 11.15
C THR A 486 -10.05 -8.37 11.92
N ASP A 487 -8.90 -8.98 11.73
CA ASP A 487 -7.68 -8.63 12.48
C ASP A 487 -7.24 -7.19 12.26
N TYR A 488 -7.13 -6.71 11.00
CA TYR A 488 -6.70 -5.33 10.83
C TYR A 488 -7.78 -4.32 11.23
N ARG A 489 -9.06 -4.71 11.18
CA ARG A 489 -10.13 -3.89 11.74
C ARG A 489 -9.95 -3.71 13.24
N ARG A 490 -9.69 -4.80 13.98
CA ARG A 490 -9.41 -4.77 15.43
C ARG A 490 -8.18 -3.90 15.76
N ILE A 491 -7.13 -3.97 14.94
CA ILE A 491 -5.95 -3.10 15.10
C ILE A 491 -6.34 -1.62 14.93
N ALA A 492 -7.04 -1.27 13.86
CA ALA A 492 -7.48 0.10 13.59
C ALA A 492 -8.47 0.62 14.66
N GLN A 493 -9.40 -0.22 15.14
CA GLN A 493 -10.29 0.09 16.25
C GLN A 493 -9.50 0.36 17.54
N LYS A 494 -8.45 -0.43 17.82
CA LYS A 494 -7.57 -0.21 18.97
C LYS A 494 -6.78 1.09 18.84
N MET A 495 -6.30 1.43 17.65
CA MET A 495 -5.67 2.73 17.37
C MET A 495 -6.64 3.88 17.66
N TYR A 496 -7.90 3.79 17.22
CA TYR A 496 -8.93 4.77 17.52
C TYR A 496 -9.13 4.96 19.03
N ARG A 497 -9.33 3.87 19.77
CA ARG A 497 -9.53 3.94 21.23
C ARG A 497 -8.34 4.58 21.95
N LEU A 498 -7.12 4.35 21.48
CA LEU A 498 -5.92 4.96 22.03
C LEU A 498 -5.87 6.48 21.77
N ILE A 499 -6.24 6.93 20.55
CA ILE A 499 -6.39 8.36 20.23
C ILE A 499 -7.51 8.96 21.08
N GLU A 500 -8.69 8.34 21.13
CA GLU A 500 -9.84 8.82 21.89
C GLU A 500 -9.51 9.00 23.39
N LYS A 501 -8.77 8.05 23.97
CA LYS A 501 -8.32 8.14 25.37
C LYS A 501 -7.41 9.34 25.62
N LYS A 502 -6.57 9.73 24.67
CA LYS A 502 -5.59 10.82 24.80
C LYS A 502 -6.11 12.15 24.29
N HIS A 503 -6.92 12.13 23.23
CA HIS A 503 -7.51 13.29 22.56
C HIS A 503 -9.01 13.13 22.38
N PRO A 504 -9.80 13.10 23.48
CA PRO A 504 -11.24 12.85 23.43
C PRO A 504 -12.02 13.92 22.65
N ILE A 505 -11.48 15.14 22.53
CA ILE A 505 -12.11 16.22 21.76
C ILE A 505 -11.76 16.08 20.28
N LEU A 506 -10.49 15.92 19.96
CA LEU A 506 -10.03 15.83 18.57
C LEU A 506 -10.46 14.51 17.89
N SER A 507 -10.62 13.42 18.66
CA SER A 507 -11.08 12.13 18.13
C SER A 507 -12.47 12.17 17.51
N LYS A 508 -13.31 13.18 17.86
CA LYS A 508 -14.63 13.37 17.27
C LYS A 508 -14.62 13.60 15.76
N ILE A 509 -13.45 13.99 15.21
CA ILE A 509 -13.28 14.09 13.75
C ILE A 509 -13.28 12.72 13.07
N LEU A 510 -12.90 11.63 13.78
CA LEU A 510 -12.95 10.24 13.30
C LEU A 510 -14.40 9.69 13.37
N LYS A 511 -15.32 10.35 12.72
CA LYS A 511 -16.77 10.13 12.82
C LYS A 511 -17.25 8.81 12.23
N TYR A 512 -16.49 8.23 11.30
CA TYR A 512 -16.89 7.06 10.52
C TYR A 512 -16.08 5.82 10.86
N VAL A 513 -15.57 5.74 12.08
CA VAL A 513 -14.95 4.53 12.61
C VAL A 513 -16.05 3.49 12.89
N ASP A 514 -15.94 2.35 12.26
CA ASP A 514 -16.87 1.23 12.48
C ASP A 514 -16.33 0.31 13.58
N MET A 515 -17.04 0.24 14.69
CA MET A 515 -16.68 -0.56 15.87
C MET A 515 -17.45 -1.90 15.93
N THR A 516 -18.31 -2.18 14.95
CA THR A 516 -19.13 -3.41 14.89
C THR A 516 -18.25 -4.60 14.53
N GLU A 517 -18.53 -5.78 15.06
CA GLU A 517 -17.97 -7.06 14.60
C GLU A 517 -18.92 -7.70 13.58
N TYR A 518 -18.37 -8.42 12.59
CA TYR A 518 -19.11 -9.04 11.50
C TYR A 518 -18.66 -10.49 11.32
N GLU A 519 -19.60 -11.39 11.12
CA GLU A 519 -19.32 -12.81 10.83
C GLU A 519 -18.80 -13.00 9.40
N LEU A 520 -19.50 -12.43 8.40
CA LEU A 520 -19.04 -12.38 7.00
C LEU A 520 -18.78 -10.94 6.58
N GLU A 521 -17.56 -10.46 6.78
CA GLU A 521 -17.19 -9.04 6.64
C GLU A 521 -17.45 -8.50 5.22
N ARG A 522 -17.33 -9.34 4.19
CA ARG A 522 -17.45 -8.93 2.79
C ARG A 522 -18.86 -9.01 2.24
N PHE A 523 -19.74 -9.71 2.91
CA PHE A 523 -21.06 -10.02 2.39
C PHE A 523 -21.84 -8.77 1.95
N GLU A 524 -21.92 -7.75 2.80
CA GLU A 524 -22.58 -6.48 2.47
C GLU A 524 -21.91 -5.72 1.32
N SER A 525 -20.59 -5.84 1.15
CA SER A 525 -19.86 -5.23 0.04
C SER A 525 -20.15 -5.92 -1.29
N GLU A 526 -20.21 -7.23 -1.30
CA GLU A 526 -20.55 -8.01 -2.48
C GLU A 526 -22.01 -7.75 -2.91
N LYS A 527 -22.94 -7.66 -1.94
CA LYS A 527 -24.34 -7.26 -2.20
C LYS A 527 -24.41 -5.90 -2.91
N ARG A 528 -23.74 -4.88 -2.37
CA ARG A 528 -23.72 -3.55 -3.01
C ARG A 528 -23.13 -3.56 -4.42
N THR A 529 -22.15 -4.41 -4.66
CA THR A 529 -21.52 -4.55 -5.97
C THR A 529 -22.50 -5.17 -6.96
N GLU A 530 -23.24 -6.18 -6.54
CA GLU A 530 -24.25 -6.84 -7.36
C GLU A 530 -25.46 -5.94 -7.62
N GLU A 531 -25.94 -5.21 -6.62
CA GLU A 531 -26.99 -4.19 -6.80
C GLU A 531 -26.62 -3.13 -7.86
N LYS A 532 -25.36 -2.74 -7.94
CA LYS A 532 -24.87 -1.83 -8.99
C LYS A 532 -24.89 -2.50 -10.35
N ARG A 533 -24.45 -3.76 -10.46
CA ARG A 533 -24.49 -4.53 -11.71
C ARG A 533 -25.91 -4.75 -12.24
N LYS A 534 -26.89 -4.94 -11.34
CA LYS A 534 -28.30 -5.05 -11.72
C LYS A 534 -28.90 -3.74 -12.26
N LYS A 535 -28.24 -2.59 -11.99
CA LYS A 535 -28.70 -1.25 -12.42
C LYS A 535 -28.02 -0.75 -13.71
N THR A 536 -26.90 -1.36 -14.09
CA THR A 536 -26.18 -1.13 -15.35
C THR A 536 -26.58 -2.16 -16.38
#